data_4d0d54d4011212cafb3c65a119041dfe
#
_entry.id   4d0d54d4011212cafb3c65a119041dfe
#
_cell.length_a   1.000
_cell.length_b   1.000
_cell.length_c   1.000
_cell.angle_alpha   90.00
_cell.angle_beta   90.00
_cell.angle_gamma   90.00
#
_symmetry.space_group_name_H-M   'P 1'
#
loop_
_entity.id
_entity.type
_entity.pdbx_description
1 polymer ?
#
loop_
_entity_poly.entity_id
_entity_poly.type
_entity_poly.pdbx_seq_one_letter_code
_entity_poly.pdbx_strand_id
1 'polypeptide(L)'
;MNEPSVEDVTQLTQTLHRFFGHLDERRYEELAAMFLPEGRWLRQGRWLEGPAAILAAMAARPASMRVRHIISNIVVAPRSATEADVQAYLTAYRQVAGQRPS
;
A
#
# COMPACT_ATOMS: atom_id res chain seq x y z
N MET A 1 -10.03 0.93 24.93
CA MET A 1 -9.77 0.74 23.50
C MET A 1 -10.82 -0.19 22.94
N ASN A 2 -11.38 0.15 21.81
CA ASN A 2 -12.40 -0.67 21.19
C ASN A 2 -11.77 -1.77 20.36
N GLU A 3 -12.32 -2.97 20.49
CA GLU A 3 -11.99 -4.04 19.57
C GLU A 3 -12.57 -3.74 18.18
N PRO A 4 -11.87 -4.07 17.10
CA PRO A 4 -12.44 -3.91 15.77
C PRO A 4 -13.60 -4.90 15.55
N SER A 5 -14.60 -4.47 14.80
CA SER A 5 -15.64 -5.39 14.36
C SER A 5 -15.09 -6.34 13.30
N VAL A 6 -15.76 -7.47 13.09
CA VAL A 6 -15.41 -8.39 12.00
C VAL A 6 -15.48 -7.68 10.66
N GLU A 7 -16.49 -6.81 10.49
CA GLU A 7 -16.66 -6.03 9.28
C GLU A 7 -15.46 -5.08 9.05
N ASP A 8 -15.04 -4.36 10.09
CA ASP A 8 -13.89 -3.47 10.01
C ASP A 8 -12.62 -4.22 9.60
N VAL A 9 -12.37 -5.35 10.26
CA VAL A 9 -11.19 -6.17 9.94
C VAL A 9 -11.24 -6.63 8.49
N THR A 10 -12.40 -7.11 8.04
CA THR A 10 -12.57 -7.59 6.66
C THR A 10 -12.34 -6.47 5.66
N GLN A 11 -12.96 -5.32 5.85
CA GLN A 11 -12.86 -4.19 4.91
C GLN A 11 -11.43 -3.64 4.86
N LEU A 12 -10.81 -3.44 6.01
CA LEU A 12 -9.46 -2.86 6.05
C LEU A 12 -8.40 -3.84 5.56
N THR A 13 -8.57 -5.12 5.83
CA THR A 13 -7.71 -6.17 5.26
C THR A 13 -7.82 -6.16 3.73
N GLN A 14 -9.02 -6.09 3.18
CA GLN A 14 -9.23 -5.99 1.74
C GLN A 14 -8.59 -4.73 1.16
N THR A 15 -8.74 -3.60 1.84
CA THR A 15 -8.14 -2.33 1.39
C THR A 15 -6.63 -2.45 1.31
N LEU A 16 -6.01 -3.05 2.31
CA LEU A 16 -4.56 -3.27 2.32
C LEU A 16 -4.12 -4.17 1.17
N HIS A 17 -4.84 -5.26 0.93
CA HIS A 17 -4.54 -6.15 -0.19
C HIS A 17 -4.74 -5.46 -1.54
N ARG A 18 -5.76 -4.63 -1.69
CA ARG A 18 -5.97 -3.86 -2.93
C ARG A 18 -4.84 -2.87 -3.17
N PHE A 19 -4.37 -2.21 -2.11
CA PHE A 19 -3.25 -1.29 -2.22
C PHE A 19 -2.03 -1.97 -2.85
N PHE A 20 -1.61 -3.09 -2.27
CA PHE A 20 -0.44 -3.81 -2.77
C PHE A 20 -0.71 -4.51 -4.09
N GLY A 21 -1.95 -4.94 -4.34
CA GLY A 21 -2.35 -5.47 -5.63
C GLY A 21 -2.22 -4.42 -6.74
N HIS A 22 -2.70 -3.21 -6.50
CA HIS A 22 -2.54 -2.11 -7.46
C HIS A 22 -1.06 -1.79 -7.69
N LEU A 23 -0.28 -1.75 -6.62
CA LEU A 23 1.15 -1.49 -6.72
C LEU A 23 1.86 -2.55 -7.56
N ASP A 24 1.61 -3.83 -7.28
CA ASP A 24 2.26 -4.95 -7.95
C ASP A 24 1.83 -5.07 -9.41
N GLU A 25 0.55 -4.82 -9.71
CA GLU A 25 0.00 -4.90 -11.06
C GLU A 25 0.12 -3.58 -11.82
N ARG A 26 0.80 -2.59 -11.25
CA ARG A 26 1.09 -1.30 -11.87
C ARG A 26 -0.16 -0.49 -12.20
N ARG A 27 -1.22 -0.66 -11.42
CA ARG A 27 -2.44 0.14 -11.53
C ARG A 27 -2.29 1.40 -10.68
N TYR A 28 -1.45 2.32 -11.14
CA TYR A 28 -1.00 3.45 -10.33
C TYR A 28 -2.07 4.51 -10.13
N GLU A 29 -2.97 4.70 -11.07
CA GLU A 29 -4.07 5.63 -10.89
C GLU A 29 -5.02 5.15 -9.80
N GLU A 30 -5.35 3.85 -9.79
CA GLU A 30 -6.18 3.26 -8.75
C GLU A 30 -5.46 3.30 -7.40
N LEU A 31 -4.15 3.10 -7.38
CA LEU A 31 -3.35 3.21 -6.17
C LEU A 31 -3.44 4.62 -5.57
N ALA A 32 -3.19 5.63 -6.39
CA ALA A 32 -3.21 7.02 -5.94
C ALA A 32 -4.62 7.44 -5.49
N ALA A 33 -5.65 6.91 -6.13
CA ALA A 33 -7.05 7.21 -5.77
C ALA A 33 -7.44 6.67 -4.40
N MET A 34 -6.66 5.77 -3.81
CA MET A 34 -6.88 5.28 -2.45
C MET A 34 -6.46 6.27 -1.38
N PHE A 35 -5.78 7.34 -1.76
CA PHE A 35 -5.31 8.36 -0.82
C PHE A 35 -6.24 9.56 -0.82
N LEU A 36 -6.48 10.11 0.36
CA LEU A 36 -7.13 11.41 0.49
C LEU A 36 -6.22 12.50 -0.11
N PRO A 37 -6.77 13.67 -0.48
CA PRO A 37 -5.94 14.75 -1.01
C PRO A 37 -4.78 15.13 -0.11
N GLU A 38 -4.97 15.07 1.22
CA GLU A 38 -3.94 15.33 2.22
C GLU A 38 -3.18 14.07 2.64
N GLY A 39 -3.51 12.93 2.05
CA GLY A 39 -2.86 11.67 2.36
C GLY A 39 -1.41 11.65 1.93
N ARG A 40 -0.60 10.87 2.62
CA ARG A 40 0.82 10.79 2.31
C ARG A 40 1.34 9.38 2.56
N TRP A 41 2.44 9.09 1.88
CA TRP A 41 3.08 7.78 1.94
C TRP A 41 4.57 7.97 2.18
N LEU A 42 5.07 7.39 3.26
CA LEU A 42 6.52 7.35 3.50
C LEU A 42 7.09 6.17 2.74
N ARG A 43 7.85 6.46 1.69
CA ARG A 43 8.41 5.43 0.83
C ARG A 43 9.91 5.67 0.66
N GLN A 44 10.71 4.67 1.02
CA GLN A 44 12.17 4.75 0.88
C GLN A 44 12.77 5.99 1.54
N GLY A 45 12.28 6.30 2.73
CA GLY A 45 12.76 7.44 3.51
C GLY A 45 12.24 8.80 3.06
N ARG A 46 11.34 8.87 2.08
CA ARG A 46 10.78 10.11 1.55
C ARG A 46 9.28 10.14 1.68
N TRP A 47 8.74 11.27 2.08
CA TRP A 47 7.30 11.49 2.10
C TRP A 47 6.79 11.86 0.71
N LEU A 48 5.80 11.10 0.25
CA LEU A 48 5.05 11.41 -0.96
C LEU A 48 3.73 12.03 -0.49
N GLU A 49 3.55 13.31 -0.73
CA GLU A 49 2.39 14.04 -0.21
C GLU A 49 1.35 14.25 -1.31
N GLY A 50 0.23 13.56 -1.15
CA GLY A 50 -0.91 13.66 -2.05
C GLY A 50 -0.81 12.73 -3.26
N PRO A 51 -1.97 12.50 -3.91
CA PRO A 51 -2.04 11.57 -5.05
C PRO A 51 -1.11 11.93 -6.21
N ALA A 52 -0.92 13.21 -6.50
CA ALA A 52 -0.07 13.62 -7.63
C ALA A 52 1.40 13.24 -7.40
N ALA A 53 1.91 13.42 -6.17
CA ALA A 53 3.28 13.04 -5.83
C ALA A 53 3.45 11.52 -5.89
N ILE A 54 2.43 10.78 -5.48
CA ILE A 54 2.43 9.31 -5.53
C ILE A 54 2.48 8.84 -6.98
N LEU A 55 1.66 9.42 -7.86
CA LEU A 55 1.69 9.09 -9.29
C LEU A 55 3.05 9.37 -9.92
N ALA A 56 3.65 10.52 -9.59
CA ALA A 56 4.97 10.88 -10.11
C ALA A 56 6.03 9.86 -9.67
N ALA A 57 6.02 9.46 -8.41
CA ALA A 57 6.96 8.47 -7.89
C ALA A 57 6.78 7.11 -8.56
N MET A 58 5.54 6.70 -8.81
CA MET A 58 5.24 5.44 -9.48
C MET A 58 5.71 5.46 -10.93
N ALA A 59 5.53 6.58 -11.63
CA ALA A 59 5.99 6.73 -13.01
C ALA A 59 7.50 6.62 -13.15
N ALA A 60 8.25 6.93 -12.08
CA ALA A 60 9.71 6.84 -12.08
C ALA A 60 10.23 5.41 -11.88
N ARG A 61 9.37 4.46 -11.56
CA ARG A 61 9.80 3.05 -11.37
C ARG A 61 10.21 2.44 -12.71
N PRO A 62 11.24 1.58 -12.72
CA PRO A 62 11.63 0.92 -13.97
C PRO A 62 10.47 0.14 -14.58
N ALA A 63 10.24 0.32 -15.88
CA ALA A 63 9.13 -0.35 -16.57
C ALA A 63 9.23 -1.87 -16.54
N SER A 64 10.45 -2.41 -16.49
CA SER A 64 10.69 -3.85 -16.46
C SER A 64 10.61 -4.46 -15.07
N MET A 65 10.49 -3.62 -14.04
CA MET A 65 10.47 -4.12 -12.66
C MET A 65 9.18 -4.88 -12.37
N ARG A 66 9.33 -6.02 -11.75
CA ARG A 66 8.21 -6.83 -11.25
C ARG A 66 8.37 -6.98 -9.75
N VAL A 67 7.28 -6.77 -9.03
CA VAL A 67 7.27 -6.88 -7.56
C VAL A 67 6.07 -7.71 -7.15
N ARG A 68 6.24 -8.48 -6.09
CA ARG A 68 5.12 -9.17 -5.43
C ARG A 68 5.27 -8.96 -3.93
N HIS A 69 4.20 -8.52 -3.30
CA HIS A 69 4.15 -8.32 -1.86
C HIS A 69 3.33 -9.42 -1.21
N ILE A 70 3.88 -9.98 -0.15
CA ILE A 70 3.17 -10.91 0.72
C ILE A 70 2.93 -10.19 2.04
N ILE A 71 1.68 -10.15 2.47
CA ILE A 71 1.26 -9.42 3.66
C ILE A 71 0.83 -10.42 4.71
N SER A 72 1.32 -10.21 5.92
CA SER A 72 0.97 -11.08 7.05
C SER A 72 0.83 -10.26 8.32
N ASN A 73 0.30 -10.89 9.36
CA ASN A 73 0.21 -10.30 10.70
C ASN A 73 -0.53 -8.95 10.69
N ILE A 74 -1.67 -8.91 10.00
CA ILE A 74 -2.49 -7.70 9.91
C ILE A 74 -3.21 -7.49 11.23
N VAL A 75 -3.03 -6.29 11.80
CA VAL A 75 -3.72 -5.88 13.02
C VAL A 75 -4.44 -4.56 12.74
N VAL A 76 -5.72 -4.52 13.05
CA VAL A 76 -6.58 -3.36 12.89
C VAL A 76 -6.88 -2.79 14.27
N ALA A 77 -6.61 -1.49 14.46
CA ALA A 77 -6.89 -0.80 15.72
C ALA A 77 -7.77 0.43 15.43
N PRO A 78 -9.08 0.37 15.73
CA PRO A 78 -9.96 1.51 15.53
C PRO A 78 -9.54 2.69 16.42
N ARG A 79 -9.59 3.89 15.85
CA ARG A 79 -9.37 5.14 16.58
C ARG A 79 -10.67 5.91 16.79
N SER A 80 -11.58 5.82 15.83
CA SER A 80 -12.89 6.47 15.86
C SER A 80 -13.83 5.73 14.94
N ALA A 81 -15.02 6.24 14.75
CA ALA A 81 -16.00 5.67 13.82
C ALA A 81 -15.52 5.72 12.37
N THR A 82 -14.57 6.61 12.05
CA THR A 82 -14.12 6.85 10.68
C THR A 82 -12.63 6.63 10.47
N GLU A 83 -11.89 6.27 11.52
CA GLU A 83 -10.44 6.14 11.44
C GLU A 83 -9.96 4.89 12.16
N ALA A 84 -8.93 4.27 11.61
CA ALA A 84 -8.26 3.13 12.22
C ALA A 84 -6.78 3.13 11.84
N ASP A 85 -5.97 2.53 12.71
CA ASP A 85 -4.60 2.20 12.38
C ASP A 85 -4.56 0.74 11.92
N VAL A 86 -3.74 0.46 10.90
CA VAL A 86 -3.52 -0.90 10.43
C VAL A 86 -2.01 -1.15 10.42
N GLN A 87 -1.59 -2.25 11.02
CA GLN A 87 -0.20 -2.71 11.00
C GLN A 87 -0.13 -4.05 10.30
N ALA A 88 0.98 -4.29 9.60
CA ALA A 88 1.20 -5.56 8.95
C ALA A 88 2.69 -5.77 8.72
N TYR A 89 3.06 -7.04 8.50
CA TYR A 89 4.39 -7.38 8.02
C TYR A 89 4.33 -7.55 6.51
N LEU A 90 5.40 -7.10 5.84
CA LEU A 90 5.50 -7.19 4.39
C LEU A 90 6.77 -7.97 4.03
N THR A 91 6.60 -8.88 3.09
CA THR A 91 7.73 -9.50 2.38
C THR A 91 7.58 -9.13 0.92
N ALA A 92 8.66 -8.63 0.31
CA ALA A 92 8.61 -8.23 -1.09
C ALA A 92 9.66 -9.00 -1.89
N TYR A 93 9.25 -9.47 -3.05
CA TYR A 93 10.14 -10.08 -4.04
C TYR A 93 10.18 -9.16 -5.25
N ARG A 94 11.38 -8.84 -5.72
CA ARG A 94 11.57 -7.89 -6.80
C ARG A 94 12.49 -8.48 -7.86
N GLN A 95 12.16 -8.19 -9.11
CA GLN A 95 13.01 -8.51 -10.26
C GLN A 95 13.00 -7.34 -11.24
N VAL A 96 14.19 -7.00 -11.72
CA VAL A 96 14.37 -6.06 -12.82
C VAL A 96 14.99 -6.82 -13.98
N ALA A 97 14.65 -6.46 -15.21
CA ALA A 97 15.19 -7.15 -16.39
C ALA A 97 16.72 -7.22 -16.35
N GLY A 98 17.26 -8.42 -16.60
CA GLY A 98 18.69 -8.67 -16.58
C GLY A 98 19.29 -8.87 -15.19
N GLN A 99 18.49 -8.86 -14.13
CA GLN A 99 18.93 -9.05 -12.76
C GLN A 99 18.32 -10.32 -12.16
N ARG A 100 18.93 -10.83 -11.11
CA ARG A 100 18.36 -11.92 -10.33
C ARG A 100 17.18 -11.39 -9.51
N PRO A 101 16.13 -12.20 -9.29
CA PRO A 101 15.08 -11.84 -8.35
C PRO A 101 15.65 -11.64 -6.93
N SER A 102 15.08 -10.70 -6.20
CA SER A 102 15.51 -10.42 -4.84
C SER A 102 14.32 -10.33 -3.89
#